data_69c1dfaf7c54731b59eab0be597b948f
#
_entry.id   69c1dfaf7c54731b59eab0be597b948f
#
_cell.length_a   1.000
_cell.length_b   1.000
_cell.length_c   1.000
_cell.angle_alpha   90.00
_cell.angle_beta   90.00
_cell.angle_gamma   90.00
#
_symmetry.space_group_name_H-M   'P 1'
#
loop_
_entity.id
_entity.type
_entity.pdbx_description
1 polymer ?
#
loop_
_entity_poly.entity_id
_entity_poly.type
_entity_poly.pdbx_seq_one_letter_code
_entity_poly.pdbx_strand_id
1 'polypeptide(L)'
;MVLTLTGCGGSSGDDISTYTYSSELDIKNLDSSDADDQCPLRAIHAVIDGLMKTDKKGNITYGIAKSEEVSEDGLVHTYKLRKDVRWDNGDLVTAHDFVYAWQRIFKKKGSYYYMFADGIASIQGAQELSDKIDAGEELTDDDLNSMGVKALDGYT
;
A
#
# COMPACT_ATOMS: atom_id res chain seq x y z
N MET A 1 -33.66 -16.64 15.72
CA MET A 1 -33.39 -15.49 16.60
C MET A 1 -33.34 -14.25 15.71
N VAL A 2 -34.34 -13.38 15.78
CA VAL A 2 -34.46 -12.19 14.93
C VAL A 2 -33.79 -11.04 15.65
N LEU A 3 -32.69 -10.51 15.09
CA LEU A 3 -32.09 -9.28 15.57
C LEU A 3 -32.77 -8.10 14.87
N THR A 4 -33.53 -7.31 15.62
CA THR A 4 -34.07 -6.03 15.20
C THR A 4 -33.00 -4.95 15.44
N LEU A 5 -32.47 -4.37 14.37
CA LEU A 5 -31.66 -3.15 14.42
C LEU A 5 -32.60 -1.95 14.58
N THR A 6 -32.70 -1.40 15.78
CA THR A 6 -33.28 -0.08 16.02
C THR A 6 -32.20 0.99 15.84
N GLY A 7 -32.21 1.68 14.71
CA GLY A 7 -31.45 2.90 14.54
C GLY A 7 -32.16 4.06 15.26
N CYS A 8 -31.59 4.55 16.35
CA CYS A 8 -31.98 5.82 16.96
C CYS A 8 -31.24 6.96 16.21
N GLY A 9 -32.02 7.75 15.46
CA GLY A 9 -31.56 9.06 14.99
C GLY A 9 -31.69 10.09 16.12
N GLY A 10 -30.67 10.93 16.28
CA GLY A 10 -30.72 12.09 17.20
C GLY A 10 -29.38 12.75 17.43
N SER A 11 -29.17 13.89 16.80
CA SER A 11 -28.41 15.10 17.18
C SER A 11 -26.88 15.06 17.29
N SER A 12 -26.28 15.82 16.38
CA SER A 12 -25.10 16.73 16.53
C SER A 12 -24.10 16.41 17.66
N GLY A 13 -23.14 15.66 17.35
CA GLY A 13 -21.85 15.46 17.97
C GLY A 13 -21.08 14.60 16.99
N ASP A 14 -19.79 14.80 16.86
CA ASP A 14 -18.93 14.04 15.96
C ASP A 14 -19.26 12.54 16.01
N ASP A 15 -20.09 12.07 15.06
CA ASP A 15 -20.48 10.67 14.96
C ASP A 15 -19.26 9.86 14.49
N ILE A 16 -18.49 9.40 15.47
CA ILE A 16 -17.50 8.34 15.22
C ILE A 16 -18.29 7.09 14.88
N SER A 17 -18.42 6.80 13.58
CA SER A 17 -19.00 5.54 13.11
C SER A 17 -18.05 4.40 13.53
N THR A 18 -18.49 3.60 14.47
CA THR A 18 -17.74 2.40 14.88
C THR A 18 -18.12 1.24 13.99
N TYR A 19 -17.16 0.67 13.28
CA TYR A 19 -17.32 -0.56 12.54
C TYR A 19 -16.72 -1.73 13.33
N THR A 20 -17.55 -2.70 13.70
CA THR A 20 -17.12 -3.90 14.41
C THR A 20 -17.01 -5.07 13.44
N TYR A 21 -15.83 -5.64 13.39
CA TYR A 21 -15.50 -6.78 12.55
C TYR A 21 -15.05 -7.96 13.42
N SER A 22 -15.53 -9.16 13.10
CA SER A 22 -15.11 -10.40 13.76
C SER A 22 -14.06 -11.10 12.90
N SER A 23 -12.92 -11.42 13.47
CA SER A 23 -11.85 -12.19 12.86
C SER A 23 -11.82 -13.61 13.43
N GLU A 24 -11.51 -14.60 12.59
CA GLU A 24 -11.35 -16.00 13.03
C GLU A 24 -10.04 -16.24 13.79
N LEU A 25 -9.04 -15.39 13.54
CA LEU A 25 -7.71 -15.45 14.13
C LEU A 25 -7.30 -14.11 14.70
N ASP A 26 -6.39 -14.14 15.67
CA ASP A 26 -5.80 -12.94 16.24
C ASP A 26 -4.93 -12.21 15.22
N ILE A 27 -4.99 -10.88 15.24
CA ILE A 27 -4.11 -10.02 14.45
C ILE A 27 -2.75 -9.93 15.14
N LYS A 28 -1.75 -10.60 14.59
CA LYS A 28 -0.39 -10.65 15.15
C LYS A 28 0.46 -9.44 14.80
N ASN A 29 0.21 -8.86 13.61
CA ASN A 29 1.05 -7.82 13.02
C ASN A 29 0.21 -6.94 12.11
N LEU A 30 0.36 -5.63 12.18
CA LEU A 30 -0.28 -4.65 11.28
C LEU A 30 0.74 -3.89 10.41
N ASP A 31 1.97 -4.38 10.33
CA ASP A 31 2.97 -3.85 9.41
C ASP A 31 2.71 -4.34 7.99
N SER A 32 2.30 -3.45 7.09
CA SER A 32 1.98 -3.79 5.70
C SER A 32 3.16 -4.37 4.90
N SER A 33 4.40 -4.19 5.38
CA SER A 33 5.60 -4.75 4.75
C SER A 33 5.92 -6.17 5.20
N ASP A 34 5.24 -6.69 6.24
CA ASP A 34 5.60 -7.95 6.90
C ASP A 34 4.37 -8.82 7.22
N ALA A 35 3.16 -8.29 7.11
CA ALA A 35 1.93 -9.04 7.34
C ALA A 35 1.73 -10.08 6.24
N ASP A 36 1.72 -11.37 6.62
CA ASP A 36 1.63 -12.53 5.72
C ASP A 36 0.31 -13.31 5.85
N ASP A 37 -0.59 -12.87 6.75
CA ASP A 37 -1.83 -13.55 7.09
C ASP A 37 -3.05 -12.74 6.60
N GLN A 38 -4.16 -13.42 6.29
CA GLN A 38 -5.38 -12.76 5.79
C GLN A 38 -6.02 -11.81 6.80
N CYS A 39 -5.95 -12.11 8.10
CA CYS A 39 -6.58 -11.29 9.12
C CYS A 39 -5.96 -9.90 9.25
N PRO A 40 -4.62 -9.76 9.42
CA PRO A 40 -3.99 -8.45 9.40
C PRO A 40 -4.12 -7.74 8.06
N LEU A 41 -4.01 -8.44 6.91
CA LEU A 41 -4.17 -7.82 5.60
C LEU A 41 -5.55 -7.19 5.41
N ARG A 42 -6.64 -7.83 5.88
CA ARG A 42 -7.98 -7.23 5.85
C ARG A 42 -8.09 -5.96 6.68
N ALA A 43 -7.48 -5.95 7.87
CA ALA A 43 -7.47 -4.76 8.71
C ALA A 43 -6.64 -3.63 8.07
N ILE A 44 -5.49 -3.95 7.50
CA ILE A 44 -4.62 -3.00 6.78
C ILE A 44 -5.38 -2.41 5.58
N HIS A 45 -6.02 -3.25 4.75
CA HIS A 45 -6.80 -2.78 3.59
C HIS A 45 -8.02 -1.94 3.96
N ALA A 46 -8.51 -2.02 5.20
CA ALA A 46 -9.62 -1.17 5.65
C ALA A 46 -9.18 0.27 5.97
N VAL A 47 -7.88 0.51 6.20
CA VAL A 47 -7.34 1.80 6.67
C VAL A 47 -6.26 2.39 5.78
N ILE A 48 -5.72 1.61 4.83
CA ILE A 48 -4.65 2.06 3.91
C ILE A 48 -5.14 1.94 2.47
N ASP A 49 -5.10 3.05 1.73
CA ASP A 49 -5.28 3.08 0.27
C ASP A 49 -3.92 3.04 -0.43
N GLY A 50 -3.86 2.35 -1.59
CA GLY A 50 -2.70 2.36 -2.50
C GLY A 50 -2.82 3.45 -3.57
N LEU A 51 -1.87 3.46 -4.53
CA LEU A 51 -1.99 4.26 -5.76
C LEU A 51 -3.30 3.97 -6.48
N MET A 52 -3.61 2.69 -6.62
CA MET A 52 -4.84 2.17 -7.19
C MET A 52 -5.62 1.42 -6.12
N LYS A 53 -6.92 1.27 -6.33
CA LYS A 53 -7.81 0.48 -5.47
C LYS A 53 -8.88 -0.24 -6.29
N THR A 54 -9.60 -1.14 -5.65
CA THR A 54 -10.71 -1.85 -6.26
C THR A 54 -12.04 -1.22 -5.83
N ASP A 55 -12.91 -0.93 -6.78
CA ASP A 55 -14.26 -0.46 -6.52
C ASP A 55 -15.19 -1.59 -6.03
N LYS A 56 -16.45 -1.25 -5.69
CA LYS A 56 -17.45 -2.23 -5.22
C LYS A 56 -17.84 -3.28 -6.27
N LYS A 57 -17.47 -3.09 -7.54
CA LYS A 57 -17.74 -4.01 -8.65
C LYS A 57 -16.52 -4.86 -9.01
N GLY A 58 -15.39 -4.67 -8.31
CA GLY A 58 -14.14 -5.35 -8.59
C GLY A 58 -13.28 -4.69 -9.68
N ASN A 59 -13.63 -3.49 -10.17
CA ASN A 59 -12.81 -2.80 -11.15
C ASN A 59 -11.68 -2.04 -10.47
N ILE A 60 -10.50 -2.02 -11.11
CA ILE A 60 -9.38 -1.20 -10.68
C ILE A 60 -9.68 0.27 -10.98
N THR A 61 -9.49 1.12 -10.00
CA THR A 61 -9.68 2.57 -10.09
C THR A 61 -8.59 3.30 -9.32
N TYR A 62 -8.51 4.62 -9.47
CA TYR A 62 -7.55 5.43 -8.72
C TYR A 62 -7.89 5.49 -7.22
N GLY A 63 -6.88 5.27 -6.40
CA GLY A 63 -6.92 5.45 -4.94
C GLY A 63 -6.31 6.79 -4.54
N ILE A 64 -5.04 6.78 -4.13
CA ILE A 64 -4.26 7.99 -3.83
C ILE A 64 -3.75 8.67 -5.11
N ALA A 65 -3.48 7.91 -6.16
CA ALA A 65 -3.27 8.50 -7.48
C ALA A 65 -4.55 9.18 -7.99
N LYS A 66 -4.40 10.21 -8.81
CA LYS A 66 -5.50 10.87 -9.55
C LYS A 66 -5.40 10.64 -11.06
N SER A 67 -4.21 10.32 -11.55
CA SER A 67 -3.95 10.01 -12.96
C SER A 67 -2.67 9.19 -13.10
N GLU A 68 -2.56 8.51 -14.21
CA GLU A 68 -1.40 7.78 -14.66
C GLU A 68 -1.07 8.19 -16.10
N GLU A 69 0.20 8.37 -16.39
CA GLU A 69 0.74 8.53 -17.72
C GLU A 69 1.72 7.38 -17.98
N VAL A 70 1.58 6.69 -19.08
CA VAL A 70 2.43 5.57 -19.46
C VAL A 70 3.24 5.99 -20.70
N SER A 71 4.55 5.73 -20.71
CA SER A 71 5.41 5.99 -21.86
C SER A 71 5.01 5.14 -23.07
N GLU A 72 5.43 5.55 -24.26
CA GLU A 72 5.08 4.87 -25.52
C GLU A 72 5.53 3.39 -25.56
N ASP A 73 6.65 3.08 -24.90
CA ASP A 73 7.17 1.71 -24.77
C ASP A 73 6.49 0.90 -23.66
N GLY A 74 5.62 1.52 -22.87
CA GLY A 74 4.92 0.87 -21.75
C GLY A 74 5.77 0.61 -20.50
N LEU A 75 6.99 1.13 -20.43
CA LEU A 75 7.94 0.79 -19.37
C LEU A 75 7.99 1.80 -18.24
N VAL A 76 7.56 3.04 -18.47
CA VAL A 76 7.56 4.09 -17.44
C VAL A 76 6.13 4.50 -17.12
N HIS A 77 5.74 4.29 -15.88
CA HIS A 77 4.44 4.66 -15.34
C HIS A 77 4.60 5.87 -14.40
N THR A 78 4.01 6.99 -14.78
CA THR A 78 4.06 8.23 -14.01
C THR A 78 2.73 8.50 -13.35
N TYR A 79 2.68 8.40 -12.03
CA TYR A 79 1.49 8.66 -11.24
C TYR A 79 1.48 10.08 -10.69
N LYS A 80 0.38 10.82 -10.90
CA LYS A 80 0.12 12.08 -10.20
C LYS A 80 -0.76 11.80 -8.99
N LEU A 81 -0.34 12.25 -7.81
CA LEU A 81 -1.06 12.01 -6.57
C LEU A 81 -2.09 13.11 -6.29
N ARG A 82 -3.11 12.76 -5.53
CA ARG A 82 -4.02 13.70 -4.88
C ARG A 82 -3.25 14.48 -3.81
N LYS A 83 -3.58 15.77 -3.64
CA LYS A 83 -2.91 16.66 -2.66
C LYS A 83 -3.68 16.83 -1.35
N ASP A 84 -4.84 16.20 -1.24
CA ASP A 84 -5.75 16.27 -0.10
C ASP A 84 -5.67 15.06 0.82
N VAL A 85 -4.85 14.06 0.48
CA VAL A 85 -4.72 12.83 1.27
C VAL A 85 -3.77 13.06 2.43
N ARG A 86 -4.19 12.59 3.60
CA ARG A 86 -3.43 12.72 4.85
C ARG A 86 -3.32 11.40 5.57
N TRP A 87 -2.23 11.28 6.30
CA TRP A 87 -2.08 10.28 7.35
C TRP A 87 -3.04 10.61 8.52
N ASP A 88 -3.26 9.65 9.40
CA ASP A 88 -4.08 9.80 10.61
C ASP A 88 -3.54 10.86 11.59
N ASN A 89 -2.23 11.11 11.57
CA ASN A 89 -1.58 12.18 12.34
C ASN A 89 -1.76 13.59 11.71
N GLY A 90 -2.38 13.66 10.52
CA GLY A 90 -2.65 14.91 9.80
C GLY A 90 -1.59 15.32 8.77
N ASP A 91 -0.44 14.65 8.70
CA ASP A 91 0.59 14.92 7.71
C ASP A 91 0.10 14.57 6.28
N LEU A 92 0.61 15.28 5.28
CA LEU A 92 0.28 15.01 3.89
C LEU A 92 0.95 13.71 3.41
N VAL A 93 0.20 12.88 2.69
CA VAL A 93 0.76 11.74 1.96
C VAL A 93 1.45 12.26 0.71
N THR A 94 2.69 11.82 0.48
CA THR A 94 3.55 12.27 -0.61
C THR A 94 4.08 11.12 -1.45
N ALA A 95 4.68 11.42 -2.60
CA ALA A 95 5.34 10.43 -3.44
C ALA A 95 6.53 9.76 -2.73
N HIS A 96 7.18 10.48 -1.82
CA HIS A 96 8.29 9.92 -1.03
C HIS A 96 7.84 8.78 -0.10
N ASP A 97 6.60 8.82 0.39
CA ASP A 97 6.04 7.76 1.23
C ASP A 97 5.91 6.44 0.45
N PHE A 98 5.56 6.52 -0.83
CA PHE A 98 5.49 5.34 -1.71
C PHE A 98 6.87 4.76 -2.00
N VAL A 99 7.84 5.62 -2.32
CA VAL A 99 9.24 5.18 -2.55
C VAL A 99 9.77 4.50 -1.29
N TYR A 100 9.60 5.14 -0.13
CA TYR A 100 9.99 4.57 1.15
C TYR A 100 9.32 3.22 1.44
N ALA A 101 8.00 3.12 1.22
CA ALA A 101 7.25 1.90 1.47
C ALA A 101 7.74 0.72 0.61
N TRP A 102 8.02 0.96 -0.68
CA TRP A 102 8.51 -0.08 -1.58
C TRP A 102 9.93 -0.51 -1.24
N GLN A 103 10.84 0.43 -0.97
CA GLN A 103 12.20 0.10 -0.51
C GLN A 103 12.20 -0.62 0.85
N ARG A 104 11.28 -0.26 1.74
CA ARG A 104 11.15 -0.85 3.06
C ARG A 104 10.80 -2.34 3.03
N ILE A 105 9.99 -2.79 2.06
CA ILE A 105 9.67 -4.22 1.88
C ILE A 105 10.95 -5.02 1.67
N PHE A 106 11.86 -4.56 0.82
CA PHE A 106 13.16 -5.21 0.58
C PHE A 106 14.07 -5.09 1.80
N LYS A 107 14.19 -3.91 2.39
CA LYS A 107 15.03 -3.68 3.58
C LYS A 107 14.63 -4.56 4.77
N LYS A 108 13.34 -4.83 4.93
CA LYS A 108 12.82 -5.72 5.97
C LYS A 108 12.80 -7.21 5.58
N LYS A 109 13.12 -7.54 4.34
CA LYS A 109 12.96 -8.89 3.78
C LYS A 109 11.54 -9.41 4.03
N GLY A 110 10.54 -8.51 3.83
CA GLY A 110 9.12 -8.77 4.09
C GLY A 110 8.56 -9.86 3.18
N SER A 111 7.50 -10.54 3.58
CA SER A 111 6.95 -11.74 2.91
C SER A 111 6.62 -11.55 1.42
N TYR A 112 6.45 -10.31 0.95
CA TYR A 112 5.96 -10.02 -0.41
C TYR A 112 6.95 -9.28 -1.31
N TYR A 113 8.27 -9.18 -0.97
CA TYR A 113 9.24 -8.51 -1.85
C TYR A 113 9.31 -9.13 -3.24
N TYR A 114 9.13 -10.45 -3.35
CA TYR A 114 9.14 -11.17 -4.63
C TYR A 114 8.06 -10.67 -5.63
N MET A 115 7.00 -10.02 -5.15
CA MET A 115 5.94 -9.49 -6.03
C MET A 115 6.43 -8.34 -6.91
N PHE A 116 7.55 -7.72 -6.58
CA PHE A 116 8.17 -6.64 -7.36
C PHE A 116 9.12 -7.17 -8.44
N ALA A 117 9.53 -8.44 -8.31
CA ALA A 117 10.48 -9.11 -9.20
C ALA A 117 9.90 -9.43 -10.59
N ASP A 118 10.73 -9.99 -11.44
CA ASP A 118 10.41 -10.34 -12.82
C ASP A 118 9.27 -11.38 -12.91
N GLY A 119 8.42 -11.19 -13.93
CA GLY A 119 7.27 -12.06 -14.16
C GLY A 119 6.03 -11.73 -13.31
N ILE A 120 6.13 -10.80 -12.35
CA ILE A 120 4.99 -10.29 -11.57
C ILE A 120 4.85 -8.80 -11.85
N ALA A 121 5.42 -7.92 -11.04
CA ALA A 121 5.37 -6.48 -11.30
C ALA A 121 6.53 -5.99 -12.18
N SER A 122 7.61 -6.75 -12.28
CA SER A 122 8.80 -6.48 -13.13
C SER A 122 9.36 -5.07 -12.94
N ILE A 123 9.46 -4.64 -11.68
CA ILE A 123 10.04 -3.34 -11.36
C ILE A 123 11.56 -3.40 -11.56
N GLN A 124 12.09 -2.45 -12.30
CA GLN A 124 13.54 -2.35 -12.57
C GLN A 124 14.36 -2.46 -11.28
N GLY A 125 15.37 -3.33 -11.27
CA GLY A 125 16.27 -3.55 -10.12
C GLY A 125 15.69 -4.44 -9.02
N ALA A 126 14.39 -4.75 -9.04
CA ALA A 126 13.76 -5.54 -7.98
C ALA A 126 14.18 -7.01 -8.00
N GLN A 127 14.47 -7.57 -9.19
CA GLN A 127 14.96 -8.95 -9.29
C GLN A 127 16.34 -9.09 -8.62
N GLU A 128 17.25 -8.18 -8.90
CA GLU A 128 18.60 -8.17 -8.30
C GLU A 128 18.54 -8.05 -6.77
N LEU A 129 17.61 -7.23 -6.25
CA LEU A 129 17.40 -7.13 -4.81
C LEU A 129 16.85 -8.41 -4.22
N SER A 130 15.91 -9.07 -4.93
CA SER A 130 15.38 -10.38 -4.51
C SER A 130 16.46 -11.46 -4.48
N ASP A 131 17.28 -11.53 -5.52
CA ASP A 131 18.37 -12.50 -5.63
C ASP A 131 19.38 -12.32 -4.49
N LYS A 132 19.72 -11.08 -4.11
CA LYS A 132 20.58 -10.79 -2.97
C LYS A 132 19.96 -11.25 -1.65
N ILE A 133 18.67 -11.01 -1.44
CA ILE A 133 17.95 -11.45 -0.24
C ILE A 133 17.98 -12.99 -0.16
N ASP A 134 17.70 -13.68 -1.28
CA ASP A 134 17.67 -15.14 -1.36
C ASP A 134 19.06 -15.76 -1.14
N ALA A 135 20.12 -15.04 -1.54
CA ALA A 135 21.51 -15.39 -1.24
C ALA A 135 21.92 -15.09 0.22
N GLY A 136 21.04 -14.49 1.02
CA GLY A 136 21.32 -14.12 2.41
C GLY A 136 22.17 -12.87 2.57
N GLU A 137 22.31 -12.06 1.52
CA GLU A 137 23.07 -10.82 1.54
C GLU A 137 22.29 -9.70 2.24
N GLU A 138 23.04 -8.73 2.80
CA GLU A 138 22.46 -7.50 3.33
C GLU A 138 22.40 -6.44 2.22
N LEU A 139 21.23 -5.79 2.09
CA LEU A 139 21.04 -4.73 1.11
C LEU A 139 21.60 -3.41 1.64
N THR A 140 22.35 -2.72 0.79
CA THR A 140 22.84 -1.35 1.04
C THR A 140 21.76 -0.33 0.63
N ASP A 141 21.93 0.92 1.08
CA ASP A 141 21.05 2.00 0.61
C ASP A 141 21.24 2.27 -0.90
N ASP A 142 22.43 2.02 -1.47
CA ASP A 142 22.67 2.13 -2.91
C ASP A 142 21.90 1.05 -3.68
N ASP A 143 21.82 -0.17 -3.16
CA ASP A 143 21.00 -1.24 -3.73
C ASP A 143 19.52 -0.80 -3.77
N LEU A 144 18.98 -0.31 -2.66
CA LEU A 144 17.59 0.15 -2.60
C LEU A 144 17.32 1.32 -3.54
N ASN A 145 18.27 2.23 -3.69
CA ASN A 145 18.15 3.38 -4.59
C ASN A 145 18.28 3.02 -6.08
N SER A 146 18.80 1.82 -6.41
CA SER A 146 18.84 1.32 -7.79
C SER A 146 17.46 0.89 -8.30
N MET A 147 16.49 0.68 -7.40
CA MET A 147 15.13 0.29 -7.75
C MET A 147 14.45 1.33 -8.62
N GLY A 148 13.72 0.89 -9.65
CA GLY A 148 13.03 1.73 -10.63
C GLY A 148 11.80 2.47 -10.09
N VAL A 149 11.86 2.96 -8.86
CA VAL A 149 10.82 3.78 -8.23
C VAL A 149 11.41 5.10 -7.77
N LYS A 150 10.78 6.22 -8.12
CA LYS A 150 11.30 7.57 -7.83
C LYS A 150 10.18 8.55 -7.54
N ALA A 151 10.38 9.41 -6.56
CA ALA A 151 9.59 10.62 -6.37
C ALA A 151 10.26 11.76 -7.16
N LEU A 152 9.59 12.28 -8.18
CA LEU A 152 10.08 13.42 -8.99
C LEU A 152 9.84 14.74 -8.27
N ASP A 153 8.75 14.80 -7.52
CA ASP A 153 8.37 15.88 -6.60
C ASP A 153 7.51 15.29 -5.47
N GLY A 154 6.91 16.10 -4.61
CA GLY A 154 6.08 15.62 -3.52
C GLY A 154 4.80 14.87 -3.95
N TYR A 155 4.41 14.92 -5.23
CA TYR A 155 3.13 14.36 -5.72
C TYR A 155 3.23 13.64 -7.08
N THR A 156 4.44 13.31 -7.48
CA THR A 156 4.71 12.63 -8.76
C THR A 156 5.70 11.53 -8.55
#